data_9fdcdc22a8d2e7dad845dea25cccf7fa
#
_entry.id   9fdcdc22a8d2e7dad845dea25cccf7fa
#
_cell.length_a   1.000
_cell.length_b   1.000
_cell.length_c   1.000
_cell.angle_alpha   90.00
_cell.angle_beta   90.00
_cell.angle_gamma   90.00
#
_symmetry.space_group_name_H-M   'P 1'
#
loop_
_entity.id
_entity.type
_entity.pdbx_description
1 polymer ?
#
loop_
_entity_poly.entity_id
_entity_poly.type
_entity_poly.pdbx_seq_one_letter_code
_entity_poly.pdbx_strand_id
1 'polypeptide(L)'
;MEKAPGGTSVGVDDPYDHVKRCDFVTSEGKCRWAREHGRHDPEFANERSADDFRCPAAVAPDDADADAEPEWDWADCPHFRSRNHDRECVRCGLEERRMAHSDERPLLEEHHLSYRDGSDELSHEITVFLCRWCHAKIHQSWARLDDDVNPDPEAIAQREQRRSREQSELGFESAADRYNDS
;
A
#
# COMPACT_ATOMS: atom_id res chain seq x y z
N MET A 1 2.83 -18.28 1.15
CA MET A 1 1.87 -17.18 1.10
C MET A 1 1.96 -16.43 2.41
N GLU A 2 2.25 -15.16 2.33
CA GLU A 2 2.40 -14.26 3.46
C GLU A 2 1.10 -14.13 4.26
N LYS A 3 1.21 -13.92 5.57
CA LYS A 3 0.07 -13.87 6.50
C LYS A 3 0.02 -12.56 7.26
N ALA A 4 -1.18 -12.00 7.37
CA ALA A 4 -1.44 -10.90 8.28
C ALA A 4 -1.31 -11.34 9.75
N PRO A 5 -1.12 -10.42 10.71
CA PRO A 5 -1.06 -10.74 12.15
C PRO A 5 -2.24 -11.56 12.67
N GLY A 6 -3.43 -11.45 12.04
CA GLY A 6 -4.61 -12.26 12.32
C GLY A 6 -4.64 -13.63 11.65
N GLY A 7 -3.57 -14.04 10.94
CA GLY A 7 -3.45 -15.33 10.26
C GLY A 7 -4.17 -15.44 8.92
N THR A 8 -4.84 -14.38 8.46
CA THR A 8 -5.45 -14.32 7.12
C THR A 8 -4.37 -14.15 6.03
N SER A 9 -4.66 -14.60 4.80
CA SER A 9 -3.75 -14.40 3.68
C SER A 9 -3.66 -12.92 3.30
N VAL A 10 -2.46 -12.44 2.97
CA VAL A 10 -2.24 -11.12 2.34
C VAL A 10 -2.31 -11.20 0.81
N GLY A 11 -2.38 -12.40 0.23
CA GLY A 11 -2.58 -12.61 -1.21
C GLY A 11 -1.32 -12.68 -2.05
N VAL A 12 -0.14 -12.63 -1.43
CA VAL A 12 1.17 -12.73 -2.10
C VAL A 12 2.08 -13.70 -1.36
N ASP A 13 3.14 -14.16 -2.03
CA ASP A 13 4.23 -14.90 -1.39
C ASP A 13 5.33 -13.93 -0.95
N ASP A 14 5.72 -13.03 -1.83
CA ASP A 14 6.69 -11.97 -1.57
C ASP A 14 6.04 -10.60 -1.72
N PRO A 15 5.96 -9.78 -0.62
CA PRO A 15 5.44 -8.43 -0.69
C PRO A 15 6.24 -7.48 -1.59
N TYR A 16 7.54 -7.73 -1.77
CA TYR A 16 8.43 -6.85 -2.54
C TYR A 16 8.20 -6.93 -4.04
N ASP A 17 7.61 -8.01 -4.55
CA ASP A 17 7.21 -8.12 -5.97
C ASP A 17 6.24 -7.03 -6.41
N HIS A 18 5.53 -6.42 -5.46
CA HIS A 18 4.56 -5.35 -5.68
C HIS A 18 5.10 -3.95 -5.38
N VAL A 19 6.41 -3.84 -5.06
CA VAL A 19 7.06 -2.57 -4.75
C VAL A 19 7.58 -1.92 -6.01
N LYS A 20 7.09 -0.71 -6.30
CA LYS A 20 7.62 0.12 -7.38
C LYS A 20 8.71 1.07 -6.88
N ARG A 21 8.59 1.53 -5.63
CA ARG A 21 9.45 2.56 -5.07
C ARG A 21 9.30 2.66 -3.56
N CYS A 22 10.37 3.06 -2.88
CA CYS A 22 10.31 3.49 -1.47
C CYS A 22 9.71 4.90 -1.34
N ASP A 23 8.84 5.11 -0.34
CA ASP A 23 8.24 6.42 -0.02
C ASP A 23 9.27 7.51 0.25
N PHE A 24 10.46 7.13 0.69
CA PHE A 24 11.53 8.05 1.07
C PHE A 24 12.54 8.35 -0.03
N VAL A 25 12.43 7.71 -1.19
CA VAL A 25 13.32 8.00 -2.32
C VAL A 25 12.81 9.22 -3.09
N THR A 26 13.67 10.23 -3.26
CA THR A 26 13.38 11.42 -4.07
C THR A 26 13.45 11.11 -5.57
N SER A 27 13.00 12.04 -6.41
CA SER A 27 13.17 11.94 -7.88
C SER A 27 14.64 11.88 -8.33
N GLU A 28 15.55 12.33 -7.47
CA GLU A 28 17.00 12.33 -7.70
C GLU A 28 17.69 11.05 -7.18
N GLY A 29 16.91 10.05 -6.71
CA GLY A 29 17.47 8.81 -6.15
C GLY A 29 18.06 8.97 -4.75
N LYS A 30 17.73 10.04 -4.01
CA LYS A 30 18.26 10.31 -2.67
C LYS A 30 17.30 9.88 -1.56
N CYS A 31 17.85 9.43 -0.42
CA CYS A 31 17.12 9.00 0.75
C CYS A 31 16.66 10.20 1.61
N ARG A 32 15.39 10.52 1.57
CA ARG A 32 14.78 11.55 2.40
C ARG A 32 14.73 11.14 3.87
N TRP A 33 14.56 9.86 4.19
CA TRP A 33 14.53 9.37 5.56
C TRP A 33 15.83 9.72 6.32
N ALA A 34 16.99 9.46 5.70
CA ALA A 34 18.28 9.76 6.31
C ALA A 34 18.45 11.26 6.59
N ARG A 35 17.90 12.14 5.75
CA ARG A 35 17.96 13.59 5.91
C ARG A 35 17.02 14.12 6.99
N GLU A 36 15.80 13.63 7.05
CA GLU A 36 14.72 14.18 7.89
C GLU A 36 14.61 13.46 9.23
N HIS A 37 14.95 12.18 9.28
CA HIS A 37 14.78 11.30 10.44
C HIS A 37 16.09 10.71 10.98
N GLY A 38 17.26 11.15 10.47
CA GLY A 38 18.57 10.60 10.82
C GLY A 38 18.91 10.63 12.32
N ARG A 39 18.24 11.45 13.12
CA ARG A 39 18.37 11.43 14.60
C ARG A 39 17.92 10.09 15.22
N HIS A 40 17.09 9.31 14.56
CA HIS A 40 16.58 8.04 15.05
C HIS A 40 17.52 6.88 14.72
N ASP A 41 18.36 7.05 13.71
CA ASP A 41 19.44 6.14 13.33
C ASP A 41 20.62 6.97 12.78
N PRO A 42 21.49 7.48 13.69
CA PRO A 42 22.61 8.32 13.30
C PRO A 42 23.68 7.59 12.47
N GLU A 43 23.82 6.27 12.66
CA GLU A 43 24.81 5.47 11.93
C GLU A 43 24.41 5.39 10.45
N PHE A 44 23.19 4.95 10.17
CA PHE A 44 22.63 4.94 8.83
C PHE A 44 22.65 6.32 8.17
N ALA A 45 22.27 7.38 8.92
CA ALA A 45 22.23 8.72 8.38
C ALA A 45 23.64 9.24 8.02
N ASN A 46 24.66 8.93 8.83
CA ASN A 46 26.05 9.30 8.55
C ASN A 46 26.59 8.57 7.32
N GLU A 47 26.32 7.28 7.18
CA GLU A 47 26.70 6.51 5.99
C GLU A 47 26.09 7.12 4.72
N ARG A 48 24.79 7.40 4.75
CA ARG A 48 24.10 8.01 3.59
C ARG A 48 24.58 9.43 3.32
N SER A 49 24.94 10.20 4.35
CA SER A 49 25.51 11.55 4.20
C SER A 49 26.87 11.53 3.52
N ALA A 50 27.70 10.50 3.77
CA ALA A 50 29.00 10.34 3.13
C ALA A 50 28.88 10.12 1.61
N ASP A 51 27.75 9.58 1.14
CA ASP A 51 27.44 9.34 -0.27
C ASP A 51 26.31 10.29 -0.77
N ASP A 52 26.34 11.54 -0.35
CA ASP A 52 25.37 12.59 -0.74
C ASP A 52 23.90 12.14 -0.63
N PHE A 53 23.62 11.32 0.37
CA PHE A 53 22.30 10.72 0.63
C PHE A 53 21.77 9.81 -0.49
N ARG A 54 22.61 9.31 -1.39
CA ARG A 54 22.20 8.33 -2.41
C ARG A 54 21.50 7.13 -1.75
N CYS A 55 20.40 6.68 -2.35
CA CYS A 55 19.72 5.47 -1.92
C CYS A 55 20.36 4.26 -2.61
N PRO A 56 20.94 3.28 -1.87
CA PRO A 56 21.61 2.15 -2.50
C PRO A 56 20.63 1.14 -3.14
N ALA A 57 19.37 1.19 -2.77
CA ALA A 57 18.30 0.36 -3.34
C ALA A 57 17.57 1.03 -4.53
N ALA A 58 17.99 2.22 -4.94
CA ALA A 58 17.41 2.92 -6.08
C ALA A 58 18.45 3.15 -7.17
N VAL A 59 18.11 2.81 -8.40
CA VAL A 59 18.92 3.20 -9.56
C VAL A 59 18.80 4.71 -9.74
N ALA A 60 19.94 5.41 -9.82
CA ALA A 60 19.94 6.85 -10.03
C ALA A 60 19.46 7.18 -11.46
N PRO A 61 18.61 8.21 -11.63
CA PRO A 61 18.10 8.58 -12.95
C PRO A 61 19.18 9.04 -13.93
N ASP A 62 20.34 9.43 -13.42
CA ASP A 62 21.48 9.91 -14.21
C ASP A 62 22.51 8.81 -14.52
N ASP A 63 22.34 7.58 -14.04
CA ASP A 63 23.19 6.46 -14.43
C ASP A 63 22.93 6.13 -15.91
N ALA A 64 23.99 6.33 -16.72
CA ALA A 64 23.94 6.12 -18.16
C ALA A 64 23.75 4.64 -18.56
N ASP A 65 23.86 3.74 -17.60
CA ASP A 65 23.55 2.31 -17.74
C ASP A 65 22.12 2.05 -17.28
N ALA A 66 21.21 1.96 -18.25
CA ALA A 66 19.81 1.58 -17.98
C ALA A 66 19.67 0.16 -17.38
N ASP A 67 20.72 -0.63 -17.38
CA ASP A 67 20.81 -1.97 -16.84
C ASP A 67 21.58 -2.06 -15.51
N ALA A 68 21.92 -0.91 -14.88
CA ALA A 68 22.59 -0.89 -13.59
C ALA A 68 21.65 -1.46 -12.52
N GLU A 69 22.06 -2.56 -11.89
CA GLU A 69 21.35 -3.10 -10.74
C GLU A 69 21.68 -2.28 -9.48
N PRO A 70 20.70 -2.05 -8.58
CA PRO A 70 20.96 -1.40 -7.30
C PRO A 70 21.89 -2.26 -6.43
N GLU A 71 22.63 -1.61 -5.53
CA GLU A 71 23.53 -2.32 -4.59
C GLU A 71 22.78 -3.14 -3.55
N TRP A 72 21.57 -2.68 -3.19
CA TRP A 72 20.70 -3.31 -2.19
C TRP A 72 19.35 -3.66 -2.78
N ASP A 73 18.78 -4.74 -2.28
CA ASP A 73 17.36 -4.97 -2.42
C ASP A 73 16.56 -4.08 -1.46
N TRP A 74 15.29 -3.85 -1.76
CA TRP A 74 14.42 -3.10 -0.86
C TRP A 74 14.32 -3.74 0.53
N ALA A 75 14.44 -5.07 0.60
CA ALA A 75 14.43 -5.83 1.84
C ALA A 75 15.61 -5.51 2.76
N ASP A 76 16.76 -5.09 2.21
CA ASP A 76 17.97 -4.81 2.99
C ASP A 76 17.93 -3.46 3.71
N CYS A 77 17.04 -2.54 3.29
CA CYS A 77 17.02 -1.20 3.84
C CYS A 77 16.28 -1.16 5.21
N PRO A 78 16.92 -0.75 6.33
CA PRO A 78 16.29 -0.76 7.64
C PRO A 78 15.11 0.21 7.79
N HIS A 79 14.95 1.16 6.87
CA HIS A 79 13.94 2.22 6.93
C HIS A 79 13.04 2.24 5.70
N PHE A 80 12.97 1.11 5.01
CA PHE A 80 12.11 0.99 3.83
C PHE A 80 10.63 1.09 4.18
N ARG A 81 9.88 1.74 3.31
CA ARG A 81 8.42 1.77 3.33
C ARG A 81 7.90 2.01 1.92
N SER A 82 6.89 1.28 1.54
CA SER A 82 6.21 1.49 0.26
C SER A 82 4.70 1.43 0.43
N ARG A 83 4.06 2.59 0.37
CA ARG A 83 2.60 2.68 0.31
C ARG A 83 2.20 3.05 -1.11
N ASN A 84 1.31 2.26 -1.66
CA ASN A 84 0.82 2.55 -3.00
C ASN A 84 -0.01 3.84 -2.98
N HIS A 85 0.29 4.73 -3.92
CA HIS A 85 -0.43 5.99 -4.11
C HIS A 85 -1.29 5.99 -5.38
N ASP A 86 -1.25 4.91 -6.16
CA ASP A 86 -2.10 4.72 -7.33
C ASP A 86 -3.56 4.58 -6.87
N ARG A 87 -4.46 5.33 -7.48
CA ARG A 87 -5.88 5.29 -7.12
C ARG A 87 -6.62 4.25 -7.94
N GLU A 88 -6.06 3.06 -8.02
CA GLU A 88 -6.65 1.92 -8.70
C GLU A 88 -6.45 0.63 -7.91
N CYS A 89 -7.35 -0.31 -8.10
CA CYS A 89 -7.22 -1.64 -7.54
C CYS A 89 -6.11 -2.41 -8.26
N VAL A 90 -5.03 -2.77 -7.55
CA VAL A 90 -3.89 -3.47 -8.14
C VAL A 90 -4.28 -4.80 -8.80
N ARG A 91 -5.35 -5.44 -8.33
CA ARG A 91 -5.81 -6.74 -8.83
C ARG A 91 -6.73 -6.66 -10.04
N CYS A 92 -7.62 -5.69 -10.15
CA CYS A 92 -8.63 -5.62 -11.22
C CYS A 92 -8.64 -4.30 -11.99
N GLY A 93 -7.76 -3.35 -11.67
CA GLY A 93 -7.66 -2.07 -12.38
C GLY A 93 -8.84 -1.12 -12.13
N LEU A 94 -9.70 -1.37 -11.14
CA LEU A 94 -10.81 -0.47 -10.83
C LEU A 94 -10.27 0.84 -10.26
N GLU A 95 -10.51 1.94 -10.95
CA GLU A 95 -10.14 3.27 -10.49
C GLU A 95 -11.08 3.80 -9.40
N GLU A 96 -10.55 4.59 -8.45
CA GLU A 96 -11.33 5.32 -7.47
C GLU A 96 -12.10 6.46 -8.13
N ARG A 97 -13.41 6.34 -8.19
CA ARG A 97 -14.31 7.37 -8.71
C ARG A 97 -14.97 8.14 -7.57
N ARG A 98 -14.16 8.93 -6.84
CA ARG A 98 -14.69 9.81 -5.82
C ARG A 98 -14.94 11.20 -6.39
N MET A 99 -16.18 11.67 -6.26
CA MET A 99 -16.48 13.10 -6.44
C MET A 99 -16.13 13.86 -5.15
N ALA A 100 -15.52 15.03 -5.31
CA ALA A 100 -15.31 15.93 -4.17
C ALA A 100 -16.68 16.21 -3.51
N HIS A 101 -16.74 16.11 -2.20
CA HIS A 101 -17.96 16.28 -1.39
C HIS A 101 -19.01 15.15 -1.49
N SER A 102 -18.63 13.96 -1.99
CA SER A 102 -19.48 12.78 -1.89
C SER A 102 -19.33 12.13 -0.52
N ASP A 103 -20.45 11.84 0.15
CA ASP A 103 -20.48 11.03 1.39
C ASP A 103 -20.42 9.54 1.10
N GLU A 104 -20.24 9.14 -0.16
CA GLU A 104 -20.13 7.74 -0.55
C GLU A 104 -18.85 7.12 0.02
N ARG A 105 -18.97 5.90 0.51
CA ARG A 105 -17.83 5.12 0.99
C ARG A 105 -16.82 4.90 -0.14
N PRO A 106 -15.50 5.09 0.09
CA PRO A 106 -14.47 4.82 -0.91
C PRO A 106 -14.61 3.42 -1.53
N LEU A 107 -14.42 3.31 -2.84
CA LEU A 107 -14.40 2.03 -3.54
C LEU A 107 -13.14 1.23 -3.23
N LEU A 108 -12.01 1.94 -3.05
CA LEU A 108 -10.73 1.34 -2.74
C LEU A 108 -10.47 1.34 -1.23
N GLU A 109 -9.83 0.28 -0.78
CA GLU A 109 -9.37 0.09 0.59
C GLU A 109 -7.86 -0.20 0.55
N GLU A 110 -7.11 0.35 1.50
CA GLU A 110 -5.71 0.03 1.68
C GLU A 110 -5.58 -1.40 2.20
N HIS A 111 -4.71 -2.16 1.56
CA HIS A 111 -4.44 -3.55 1.91
C HIS A 111 -2.96 -3.71 2.20
N HIS A 112 -2.63 -4.23 3.37
CA HIS A 112 -1.24 -4.47 3.78
C HIS A 112 -0.76 -5.80 3.23
N LEU A 113 0.35 -5.77 2.50
CA LEU A 113 1.09 -6.95 2.05
C LEU A 113 2.13 -7.35 3.09
N SER A 114 2.71 -6.38 3.79
CA SER A 114 3.59 -6.57 4.92
C SER A 114 3.25 -5.58 6.03
N TYR A 115 3.40 -6.04 7.28
CA TYR A 115 3.07 -5.28 8.48
C TYR A 115 4.35 -4.98 9.25
N ARG A 116 4.44 -3.78 9.77
CA ARG A 116 5.46 -3.43 10.75
C ARG A 116 5.04 -4.00 12.11
N ASP A 117 5.63 -5.12 12.51
CA ASP A 117 5.21 -5.87 13.71
C ASP A 117 5.94 -5.48 15.01
N GLY A 118 6.89 -4.55 14.94
CA GLY A 118 7.66 -4.10 16.10
C GLY A 118 8.62 -5.15 16.69
N SER A 119 8.84 -6.29 16.01
CA SER A 119 9.91 -7.22 16.32
C SER A 119 11.27 -6.60 15.94
N ASP A 120 12.38 -7.14 16.51
CA ASP A 120 13.74 -6.69 16.18
C ASP A 120 14.16 -7.07 14.74
N GLU A 121 13.34 -7.82 14.02
CA GLU A 121 13.53 -8.07 12.60
C GLU A 121 13.02 -6.90 11.76
N LEU A 122 13.73 -6.60 10.67
CA LEU A 122 13.35 -5.57 9.72
C LEU A 122 11.95 -5.85 9.18
N SER A 123 10.96 -5.10 9.69
CA SER A 123 9.58 -5.21 9.26
C SER A 123 9.19 -3.96 8.49
N HIS A 124 8.85 -4.13 7.22
CA HIS A 124 8.53 -3.04 6.31
C HIS A 124 7.02 -2.92 6.10
N GLU A 125 6.54 -1.70 6.11
CA GLU A 125 5.15 -1.41 5.76
C GLU A 125 5.03 -1.35 4.23
N ILE A 126 4.34 -2.34 3.66
CA ILE A 126 4.05 -2.41 2.23
C ILE A 126 2.53 -2.48 2.04
N THR A 127 1.96 -1.52 1.32
CA THR A 127 0.52 -1.47 1.07
C THR A 127 0.19 -1.29 -0.40
N VAL A 128 -0.99 -1.79 -0.78
CA VAL A 128 -1.59 -1.59 -2.10
C VAL A 128 -3.05 -1.19 -1.95
N PHE A 129 -3.67 -0.64 -2.99
CA PHE A 129 -5.11 -0.44 -3.01
C PHE A 129 -5.83 -1.62 -3.67
N LEU A 130 -6.89 -2.06 -3.03
CA LEU A 130 -7.82 -3.05 -3.55
C LEU A 130 -9.25 -2.51 -3.50
N CYS A 131 -10.06 -2.82 -4.51
CA CYS A 131 -11.48 -2.60 -4.38
C CYS A 131 -12.05 -3.58 -3.33
N ARG A 132 -13.13 -3.20 -2.68
CA ARG A 132 -13.75 -3.99 -1.60
C ARG A 132 -14.03 -5.45 -1.98
N TRP A 133 -14.35 -5.71 -3.25
CA TRP A 133 -14.57 -7.05 -3.74
C TRP A 133 -13.26 -7.87 -3.79
N CYS A 134 -12.20 -7.31 -4.37
CA CYS A 134 -10.90 -7.98 -4.42
C CYS A 134 -10.33 -8.17 -3.02
N HIS A 135 -10.46 -7.18 -2.14
CA HIS A 135 -10.03 -7.23 -0.75
C HIS A 135 -10.72 -8.38 0.01
N ALA A 136 -12.06 -8.47 -0.08
CA ALA A 136 -12.82 -9.58 0.50
C ALA A 136 -12.41 -10.93 -0.08
N LYS A 137 -12.13 -11.01 -1.38
CA LYS A 137 -11.70 -12.27 -2.02
C LYS A 137 -10.36 -12.76 -1.48
N ILE A 138 -9.38 -11.89 -1.31
CA ILE A 138 -8.07 -12.26 -0.76
C ILE A 138 -8.19 -12.77 0.67
N HIS A 139 -8.96 -12.08 1.52
CA HIS A 139 -9.12 -12.47 2.92
C HIS A 139 -10.01 -13.69 3.15
N GLN A 140 -10.98 -13.95 2.28
CA GLN A 140 -12.01 -14.99 2.48
C GLN A 140 -11.81 -16.21 1.58
N SER A 141 -10.81 -16.22 0.69
CA SER A 141 -10.57 -17.33 -0.23
C SER A 141 -9.06 -17.54 -0.45
N TRP A 142 -8.71 -18.41 -1.37
CA TRP A 142 -7.33 -18.67 -1.82
C TRP A 142 -6.89 -17.75 -2.95
N ALA A 143 -7.63 -16.67 -3.22
CA ALA A 143 -7.31 -15.73 -4.28
C ALA A 143 -5.98 -14.99 -3.99
N ARG A 144 -5.21 -14.76 -5.05
CA ARG A 144 -3.94 -14.03 -5.03
C ARG A 144 -4.08 -12.68 -5.73
N LEU A 145 -3.15 -11.77 -5.47
CA LEU A 145 -3.10 -10.50 -6.17
C LEU A 145 -2.89 -10.67 -7.68
N ASP A 146 -2.02 -11.63 -8.05
CA ASP A 146 -1.61 -11.89 -9.43
C ASP A 146 -2.54 -12.83 -10.19
N ASP A 147 -3.61 -13.30 -9.54
CA ASP A 147 -4.59 -14.11 -10.26
C ASP A 147 -5.19 -13.32 -11.41
N ASP A 148 -5.32 -13.95 -12.57
CA ASP A 148 -6.06 -13.40 -13.70
C ASP A 148 -7.53 -13.25 -13.31
N VAL A 149 -7.91 -12.05 -12.98
CA VAL A 149 -9.27 -11.69 -12.60
C VAL A 149 -9.81 -10.76 -13.62
N ASN A 150 -10.88 -11.18 -14.23
CA ASN A 150 -11.62 -10.35 -15.19
C ASN A 150 -13.04 -10.02 -14.67
N PRO A 151 -13.20 -9.35 -13.51
CA PRO A 151 -14.46 -8.74 -13.18
C PRO A 151 -14.63 -7.55 -14.11
N ASP A 152 -15.84 -7.28 -14.56
CA ASP A 152 -16.15 -6.00 -15.19
C ASP A 152 -16.07 -4.89 -14.11
N PRO A 153 -15.07 -3.99 -14.15
CA PRO A 153 -14.88 -2.96 -13.13
C PRO A 153 -16.10 -2.04 -13.02
N GLU A 154 -16.77 -1.77 -14.14
CA GLU A 154 -17.95 -0.92 -14.17
C GLU A 154 -19.15 -1.56 -13.48
N ALA A 155 -19.36 -2.86 -13.66
CA ALA A 155 -20.40 -3.63 -12.94
C ALA A 155 -20.14 -3.65 -11.43
N ILE A 156 -18.88 -3.76 -11.01
CA ILE A 156 -18.48 -3.67 -9.59
C ILE A 156 -18.78 -2.29 -9.04
N ALA A 157 -18.37 -1.23 -9.75
CA ALA A 157 -18.62 0.15 -9.35
C ALA A 157 -20.12 0.45 -9.19
N GLN A 158 -20.95 0.03 -10.17
CA GLN A 158 -22.39 0.20 -10.13
C GLN A 158 -23.04 -0.58 -8.97
N ARG A 159 -22.57 -1.79 -8.67
CA ARG A 159 -23.04 -2.60 -7.55
C ARG A 159 -22.76 -1.91 -6.21
N GLU A 160 -21.54 -1.42 -6.03
CA GLU A 160 -21.14 -0.76 -4.79
C GLU A 160 -21.86 0.57 -4.59
N GLN A 161 -22.06 1.33 -5.66
CA GLN A 161 -22.83 2.58 -5.64
C GLN A 161 -24.30 2.33 -5.30
N ARG A 162 -24.92 1.28 -5.82
CA ARG A 162 -26.28 0.87 -5.47
C ARG A 162 -26.37 0.49 -3.99
N ARG A 163 -25.42 -0.30 -3.50
CA ARG A 163 -25.35 -0.71 -2.10
C ARG A 163 -25.17 0.48 -1.14
N SER A 164 -24.35 1.47 -1.51
CA SER A 164 -24.19 2.68 -0.71
C SER A 164 -25.48 3.48 -0.63
N ARG A 165 -26.23 3.59 -1.74
CA ARG A 165 -27.56 4.25 -1.74
C ARG A 165 -28.58 3.49 -0.90
N GLU A 166 -28.67 2.17 -1.05
CA GLU A 166 -29.57 1.35 -0.22
C GLU A 166 -29.27 1.50 1.27
N GLN A 167 -27.99 1.58 1.65
CA GLN A 167 -27.60 1.81 3.05
C GLN A 167 -28.00 3.21 3.54
N SER A 168 -27.87 4.23 2.70
CA SER A 168 -28.29 5.60 3.07
C SER A 168 -29.81 5.75 3.15
N GLU A 169 -30.56 5.11 2.25
CA GLU A 169 -32.01 5.14 2.22
C GLU A 169 -32.66 4.35 3.38
N LEU A 170 -31.99 3.31 3.88
CA LEU A 170 -32.47 2.52 5.01
C LEU A 170 -32.30 3.22 6.36
N GLY A 171 -31.74 4.45 6.38
CA GLY A 171 -31.63 5.28 7.58
C GLY A 171 -30.96 4.54 8.74
N PHE A 172 -29.87 3.83 8.48
CA PHE A 172 -29.12 3.13 9.52
C PHE A 172 -28.52 4.16 10.46
N GLU A 173 -29.29 4.51 11.50
CA GLU A 173 -28.72 5.21 12.66
C GLU A 173 -27.62 4.34 13.23
N SER A 174 -26.41 4.90 13.34
CA SER A 174 -25.32 4.18 13.98
C SER A 174 -25.69 3.85 15.43
N ALA A 175 -25.09 2.81 16.00
CA ALA A 175 -25.33 2.49 17.40
C ALA A 175 -25.00 3.68 18.32
N ALA A 176 -24.09 4.56 17.91
CA ALA A 176 -23.73 5.79 18.62
C ALA A 176 -24.88 6.83 18.62
N ASP A 177 -25.62 6.96 17.52
CA ASP A 177 -26.75 7.89 17.41
C ASP A 177 -27.90 7.47 18.30
N ARG A 178 -28.14 6.16 18.43
CA ARG A 178 -29.18 5.60 19.33
C ARG A 178 -28.89 5.78 20.82
N TYR A 179 -27.62 5.91 21.21
CA TYR A 179 -27.24 6.10 22.61
C TYR A 179 -27.21 7.57 23.04
N ASN A 180 -27.15 8.52 22.09
CA ASN A 180 -27.11 9.95 22.41
C ASN A 180 -28.51 10.59 22.58
N ASP A 181 -29.61 9.87 22.31
CA ASP A 181 -30.99 10.35 22.39
C ASP A 181 -31.74 9.83 23.63
N SER A 182 -30.98 9.40 24.67
CA SER A 182 -31.56 8.89 25.94
C SER A 182 -31.15 9.72 27.13
#